data_57fb88e2e05f94c80046b6f1e26462f2
#
_entry.id   57fb88e2e05f94c80046b6f1e26462f2
#
_cell.length_a   1.000
_cell.length_b   1.000
_cell.length_c   1.000
_cell.angle_alpha   90.00
_cell.angle_beta   90.00
_cell.angle_gamma   90.00
#
_symmetry.space_group_name_H-M   'P 1'
#
loop_
_entity.id
_entity.type
_entity.pdbx_description
1 polymer ?
#
loop_
_entity_poly.entity_id
_entity_poly.type
_entity_poly.pdbx_seq_one_letter_code
_entity_poly.pdbx_strand_id
1 'polypeptide(L)'
;DRTYLRSRPWATLVWCGLLTLGTILPFEWVYEQLQIQMADSHQALFESVMREPWGYVALGILAPVAEEFVFRGGLLRTLLSMMRVRGWESGRYVAPTASSASVAPTRSSASGERAGRAWAPCVAIAFSALLFGVVHMNWAQGFHGFIMGLLLGWLYYRTGSMMPGIIVHWVNNTVAYLMFKLLPGMADGQLIDFFHGSERLMVVGLLCSLSILVPSLFQIILRTKK
;
A
#
# COMPACT_ATOMS: atom_id res chain seq x y z
N ASP A 1 0.10 15.05 -11.01
CA ASP A 1 -0.22 16.41 -10.61
C ASP A 1 1.05 17.25 -10.56
N ARG A 2 1.03 18.46 -11.17
CA ARG A 2 2.19 19.37 -11.23
C ARG A 2 2.66 19.85 -9.86
N THR A 3 1.75 19.94 -8.89
CA THR A 3 2.07 20.27 -7.49
C THR A 3 2.83 19.15 -6.79
N TYR A 4 2.48 17.92 -7.07
CA TYR A 4 3.19 16.75 -6.54
C TYR A 4 4.62 16.68 -7.09
N LEU A 5 4.82 16.98 -8.38
CA LEU A 5 6.15 17.01 -9.01
C LEU A 5 7.01 18.19 -8.53
N ARG A 6 6.42 19.31 -8.10
CA ARG A 6 7.15 20.47 -7.56
C ARG A 6 7.70 20.29 -6.15
N SER A 7 7.08 19.42 -5.34
CA SER A 7 7.43 19.22 -3.91
C SER A 7 8.48 18.13 -3.64
N ARG A 8 9.34 17.80 -4.59
CA ARG A 8 10.33 16.72 -4.54
C ARG A 8 9.67 15.34 -4.31
N PRO A 9 8.82 14.87 -5.22
CA PRO A 9 8.09 13.61 -5.08
C PRO A 9 9.01 12.40 -4.96
N TRP A 10 10.17 12.45 -5.60
CA TRP A 10 11.16 11.38 -5.57
C TRP A 10 11.58 10.96 -4.17
N ALA A 11 11.74 11.92 -3.26
CA ALA A 11 12.08 11.58 -1.88
C ALA A 11 10.95 10.80 -1.20
N THR A 12 9.68 11.14 -1.45
CA THR A 12 8.54 10.39 -0.93
C THR A 12 8.47 8.99 -1.53
N LEU A 13 8.71 8.85 -2.84
CA LEU A 13 8.72 7.54 -3.53
C LEU A 13 9.84 6.63 -3.01
N VAL A 14 11.04 7.18 -2.78
CA VAL A 14 12.14 6.43 -2.17
C VAL A 14 11.75 5.93 -0.78
N TRP A 15 11.15 6.78 0.05
CA TRP A 15 10.68 6.37 1.38
C TRP A 15 9.55 5.34 1.31
N CYS A 16 8.70 5.37 0.28
CA CYS A 16 7.70 4.35 0.03
C CYS A 16 8.34 2.99 -0.31
N GLY A 17 9.38 2.97 -1.15
CA GLY A 17 10.14 1.75 -1.43
C GLY A 17 10.84 1.20 -0.19
N LEU A 18 11.49 2.05 0.60
CA LEU A 18 12.14 1.65 1.86
C LEU A 18 11.11 1.17 2.89
N LEU A 19 9.94 1.82 2.99
CA LEU A 19 8.83 1.36 3.83
C LEU A 19 8.47 -0.08 3.50
N THR A 20 8.30 -0.38 2.21
CA THR A 20 7.95 -1.74 1.77
C THR A 20 9.03 -2.75 2.14
N LEU A 21 10.30 -2.45 1.86
CA LEU A 21 11.41 -3.32 2.26
C LEU A 21 11.44 -3.58 3.77
N GLY A 22 11.17 -2.54 4.57
CA GLY A 22 11.10 -2.67 6.03
C GLY A 22 9.86 -3.43 6.54
N THR A 23 8.82 -3.66 5.73
CA THR A 23 7.65 -4.45 6.15
C THR A 23 7.80 -5.95 5.92
N ILE A 24 8.70 -6.38 5.03
CA ILE A 24 8.76 -7.76 4.56
C ILE A 24 8.98 -8.76 5.70
N LEU A 25 10.10 -8.67 6.42
CA LEU A 25 10.39 -9.62 7.51
C LEU A 25 9.39 -9.55 8.67
N PRO A 26 8.98 -8.36 9.16
CA PRO A 26 7.93 -8.29 10.19
C PRO A 26 6.60 -8.88 9.72
N PHE A 27 6.26 -8.72 8.45
CA PHE A 27 5.03 -9.26 7.91
C PHE A 27 5.08 -10.78 7.81
N GLU A 28 6.18 -11.34 7.31
CA GLU A 28 6.42 -12.78 7.25
C GLU A 28 6.36 -13.42 8.64
N TRP A 29 7.01 -12.82 9.62
CA TRP A 29 6.92 -13.28 11.01
C TRP A 29 5.48 -13.29 11.52
N VAL A 30 4.68 -12.26 11.23
CA VAL A 30 3.25 -12.23 11.62
C VAL A 30 2.46 -13.35 10.93
N TYR A 31 2.74 -13.62 9.65
CA TYR A 31 2.10 -14.71 8.90
C TYR A 31 2.32 -16.07 9.57
N GLU A 32 3.54 -16.34 9.99
CA GLU A 32 3.88 -17.58 10.70
C GLU A 32 3.15 -17.67 12.05
N GLN A 33 3.14 -16.57 12.82
CA GLN A 33 2.44 -16.56 14.11
C GLN A 33 0.93 -16.80 13.97
N LEU A 34 0.34 -16.33 12.89
CA LEU A 34 -1.09 -16.51 12.57
C LEU A 34 -1.37 -17.82 11.82
N GLN A 35 -0.33 -18.60 11.50
CA GLN A 35 -0.43 -19.85 10.74
C GLN A 35 -1.20 -19.69 9.42
N ILE A 36 -0.99 -18.55 8.74
CA ILE A 36 -1.64 -18.23 7.47
C ILE A 36 -0.89 -18.96 6.36
N GLN A 37 -1.57 -19.92 5.72
CA GLN A 37 -1.02 -20.70 4.62
C GLN A 37 -1.85 -20.53 3.35
N MET A 38 -1.20 -20.61 2.21
CA MET A 38 -1.86 -20.64 0.91
C MET A 38 -2.33 -22.06 0.61
N ALA A 39 -3.52 -22.22 0.03
CA ALA A 39 -3.98 -23.52 -0.44
C ALA A 39 -3.11 -24.01 -1.62
N ASP A 40 -2.76 -25.30 -1.63
CA ASP A 40 -1.83 -25.91 -2.61
C ASP A 40 -2.16 -25.61 -4.07
N SER A 41 -3.46 -25.60 -4.41
CA SER A 41 -3.93 -25.29 -5.78
C SER A 41 -3.62 -23.86 -6.22
N HIS A 42 -3.71 -22.89 -5.31
CA HIS A 42 -3.40 -21.49 -5.58
C HIS A 42 -1.88 -21.28 -5.62
N GLN A 43 -1.15 -21.95 -4.75
CA GLN A 43 0.31 -21.92 -4.76
C GLN A 43 0.85 -22.45 -6.10
N ALA A 44 0.39 -23.62 -6.54
CA ALA A 44 0.80 -24.21 -7.80
C ALA A 44 0.51 -23.32 -9.01
N LEU A 45 -0.67 -22.66 -9.05
CA LEU A 45 -1.01 -21.71 -10.10
C LEU A 45 -0.07 -20.49 -10.09
N PHE A 46 0.14 -19.90 -8.93
CA PHE A 46 1.01 -18.74 -8.76
C PHE A 46 2.44 -19.06 -9.18
N GLU A 47 2.99 -20.20 -8.74
CA GLU A 47 4.30 -20.67 -9.15
C GLU A 47 4.40 -20.91 -10.66
N SER A 48 3.36 -21.48 -11.29
CA SER A 48 3.36 -21.72 -12.72
C SER A 48 3.54 -20.42 -13.51
N VAL A 49 2.83 -19.36 -13.13
CA VAL A 49 2.97 -18.02 -13.74
C VAL A 49 4.35 -17.41 -13.44
N MET A 50 4.86 -17.58 -12.22
CA MET A 50 6.17 -17.03 -11.84
C MET A 50 7.34 -17.72 -12.55
N ARG A 51 7.17 -18.98 -12.99
CA ARG A 51 8.19 -19.72 -13.78
C ARG A 51 8.29 -19.22 -15.21
N GLU A 52 7.19 -18.66 -15.76
CA GLU A 52 7.16 -18.15 -17.14
C GLU A 52 8.12 -16.96 -17.34
N PRO A 53 8.70 -16.80 -18.55
CA PRO A 53 9.61 -15.68 -18.85
C PRO A 53 8.96 -14.31 -18.63
N TRP A 54 7.66 -14.20 -18.84
CA TRP A 54 6.87 -12.97 -18.68
C TRP A 54 6.22 -12.83 -17.29
N GLY A 55 6.43 -13.81 -16.39
CA GLY A 55 5.82 -13.84 -15.07
C GLY A 55 6.11 -12.57 -14.25
N TYR A 56 7.35 -12.06 -14.31
CA TYR A 56 7.69 -10.81 -13.63
C TYR A 56 6.96 -9.60 -14.24
N VAL A 57 6.89 -9.52 -15.57
CA VAL A 57 6.19 -8.41 -16.23
C VAL A 57 4.71 -8.42 -15.85
N ALA A 58 4.09 -9.60 -15.85
CA ALA A 58 2.69 -9.75 -15.50
C ALA A 58 2.41 -9.44 -14.03
N LEU A 59 3.06 -10.14 -13.10
CA LEU A 59 2.78 -10.07 -11.67
C LEU A 59 3.55 -8.94 -10.95
N GLY A 60 4.76 -8.65 -11.40
CA GLY A 60 5.61 -7.64 -10.77
C GLY A 60 5.31 -6.22 -11.24
N ILE A 61 4.88 -6.02 -12.48
CA ILE A 61 4.71 -4.68 -13.07
C ILE A 61 3.25 -4.40 -13.44
N LEU A 62 2.65 -5.22 -14.32
CA LEU A 62 1.33 -4.90 -14.86
C LEU A 62 0.21 -5.03 -13.83
N ALA A 63 0.23 -6.10 -13.01
CA ALA A 63 -0.78 -6.30 -11.97
C ALA A 63 -0.79 -5.13 -10.96
N PRO A 64 0.34 -4.73 -10.31
CA PRO A 64 0.36 -3.57 -9.42
C PRO A 64 -0.19 -2.30 -10.04
N VAL A 65 0.16 -2.01 -11.29
CA VAL A 65 -0.33 -0.81 -11.97
C VAL A 65 -1.83 -0.89 -12.22
N ALA A 66 -2.32 -2.00 -12.79
CA ALA A 66 -3.74 -2.18 -13.09
C ALA A 66 -4.60 -2.15 -11.83
N GLU A 67 -4.17 -2.82 -10.78
CA GLU A 67 -4.87 -2.87 -9.50
C GLU A 67 -4.95 -1.50 -8.83
N GLU A 68 -3.86 -0.71 -8.83
CA GLU A 68 -3.91 0.65 -8.30
C GLU A 68 -4.86 1.55 -9.10
N PHE A 69 -4.91 1.41 -10.43
CA PHE A 69 -5.89 2.14 -11.24
C PHE A 69 -7.33 1.78 -10.86
N VAL A 70 -7.64 0.50 -10.69
CA VAL A 70 -8.98 0.03 -10.34
C VAL A 70 -9.35 0.44 -8.92
N PHE A 71 -8.51 0.09 -7.93
CA PHE A 71 -8.87 0.25 -6.52
C PHE A 71 -8.67 1.66 -6.00
N ARG A 72 -7.62 2.37 -6.40
CA ARG A 72 -7.35 3.74 -5.90
C ARG A 72 -7.87 4.80 -6.85
N GLY A 73 -7.61 4.62 -8.15
CA GLY A 73 -8.09 5.53 -9.19
C GLY A 73 -9.61 5.50 -9.39
N GLY A 74 -10.18 4.31 -9.37
CA GLY A 74 -11.62 4.07 -9.53
C GLY A 74 -12.37 4.04 -8.20
N LEU A 75 -12.29 2.89 -7.51
CA LEU A 75 -13.14 2.58 -6.35
C LEU A 75 -12.96 3.57 -5.19
N LEU A 76 -11.75 3.68 -4.62
CA LEU A 76 -11.50 4.52 -3.44
C LEU A 76 -11.79 5.99 -3.72
N ARG A 77 -11.39 6.47 -4.89
CA ARG A 77 -11.70 7.85 -5.32
C ARG A 77 -13.20 8.12 -5.34
N THR A 78 -13.98 7.18 -5.88
CA THR A 78 -15.43 7.28 -5.95
C THR A 78 -16.05 7.28 -4.53
N LEU A 79 -15.60 6.37 -3.66
CA LEU A 79 -16.06 6.30 -2.27
C LEU A 79 -15.78 7.59 -1.51
N LEU A 80 -14.57 8.15 -1.61
CA LEU A 80 -14.21 9.41 -0.97
C LEU A 80 -15.07 10.56 -1.47
N SER A 81 -15.39 10.60 -2.77
CA SER A 81 -16.28 11.60 -3.38
C SER A 81 -17.71 11.43 -2.89
N MET A 82 -18.27 10.21 -2.92
CA MET A 82 -19.64 9.92 -2.46
C MET A 82 -19.84 10.23 -0.99
N MET A 83 -18.83 9.95 -0.16
CA MET A 83 -18.86 10.26 1.28
C MET A 83 -18.57 11.74 1.58
N ARG A 84 -18.43 12.58 0.56
CA ARG A 84 -18.16 14.03 0.66
C ARG A 84 -16.95 14.34 1.53
N VAL A 85 -15.88 13.58 1.35
CA VAL A 85 -14.61 13.83 2.02
C VAL A 85 -14.01 15.11 1.45
N ARG A 86 -13.68 16.07 2.34
CA ARG A 86 -13.15 17.37 1.92
C ARG A 86 -11.94 17.24 0.99
N GLY A 87 -11.99 17.93 -0.13
CA GLY A 87 -10.98 17.87 -1.19
C GLY A 87 -11.21 16.77 -2.23
N TRP A 88 -12.28 15.94 -2.07
CA TRP A 88 -12.62 14.86 -3.01
C TRP A 88 -14.01 15.04 -3.65
N GLU A 89 -14.74 16.12 -3.29
CA GLU A 89 -16.17 16.33 -3.58
C GLU A 89 -16.50 16.53 -5.07
N SER A 90 -15.54 16.93 -5.89
CA SER A 90 -15.80 17.21 -7.32
C SER A 90 -15.10 16.26 -8.29
N GLY A 91 -14.68 15.10 -7.82
CA GLY A 91 -13.91 14.17 -8.66
C GLY A 91 -12.54 14.70 -9.11
N ARG A 92 -12.21 15.94 -8.75
CA ARG A 92 -10.89 16.56 -8.90
C ARG A 92 -10.26 16.71 -7.53
N TYR A 93 -9.16 16.05 -7.27
CA TYR A 93 -8.33 16.38 -6.12
C TYR A 93 -7.73 17.76 -6.34
N VAL A 94 -8.20 18.72 -5.58
CA VAL A 94 -7.58 20.04 -5.50
C VAL A 94 -6.69 20.00 -4.25
N ALA A 95 -5.37 19.92 -4.45
CA ALA A 95 -4.45 20.08 -3.34
C ALA A 95 -4.72 21.43 -2.67
N PRO A 96 -4.78 21.49 -1.32
CA PRO A 96 -4.90 22.76 -0.61
C PRO A 96 -3.70 23.63 -0.98
N THR A 97 -3.92 24.65 -1.80
CA THR A 97 -2.90 25.66 -2.07
C THR A 97 -2.93 26.68 -0.95
N ALA A 98 -1.76 27.10 -0.46
CA ALA A 98 -1.64 28.14 0.54
C ALA A 98 -2.34 29.48 0.13
N SER A 99 -2.66 29.62 -1.16
CA SER A 99 -3.37 30.77 -1.75
C SER A 99 -4.89 30.76 -1.55
N SER A 100 -5.51 29.65 -1.18
CA SER A 100 -6.96 29.60 -0.95
C SER A 100 -7.39 30.16 0.42
N ALA A 101 -6.43 30.57 1.25
CA ALA A 101 -6.70 31.18 2.57
C ALA A 101 -7.17 32.66 2.50
N SER A 102 -7.16 33.30 1.32
CA SER A 102 -7.46 34.73 1.21
C SER A 102 -8.85 35.09 0.68
N VAL A 103 -9.66 34.12 0.31
CA VAL A 103 -11.08 34.36 0.01
C VAL A 103 -11.87 34.05 1.27
N ALA A 104 -12.07 35.09 2.09
CA ALA A 104 -13.00 34.99 3.21
C ALA A 104 -14.39 34.56 2.68
N PRO A 105 -14.99 33.49 3.22
CA PRO A 105 -16.33 33.09 2.81
C PRO A 105 -17.29 34.21 3.17
N THR A 106 -18.01 34.74 2.17
CA THR A 106 -19.14 35.65 2.42
C THR A 106 -20.13 34.96 3.36
N ARG A 107 -20.45 35.60 4.44
CA ARG A 107 -21.27 35.12 5.59
C ARG A 107 -22.72 34.71 5.28
N SER A 108 -23.08 34.40 4.05
CA SER A 108 -24.47 34.20 3.64
C SER A 108 -24.88 32.74 3.38
N SER A 109 -24.01 31.75 3.59
CA SER A 109 -24.39 30.34 3.46
C SER A 109 -23.89 29.42 4.58
N ALA A 110 -23.63 29.97 5.76
CA ALA A 110 -23.02 29.25 6.89
C ALA A 110 -24.00 28.40 7.73
N SER A 111 -25.16 28.03 7.18
CA SER A 111 -26.09 27.15 7.87
C SER A 111 -26.30 25.84 7.12
N GLY A 112 -25.27 24.99 7.06
CA GLY A 112 -25.44 23.64 6.49
C GLY A 112 -24.23 22.90 6.01
N GLU A 113 -23.03 23.47 5.97
CA GLU A 113 -21.82 22.69 5.72
C GLU A 113 -21.53 21.80 6.94
N ARG A 114 -22.14 20.62 6.92
CA ARG A 114 -21.79 19.56 7.87
C ARG A 114 -20.30 19.30 7.68
N ALA A 115 -19.50 19.58 8.71
CA ALA A 115 -18.12 19.19 8.78
C ALA A 115 -18.01 17.74 8.30
N GLY A 116 -17.24 17.48 7.23
CA GLY A 116 -17.10 16.14 6.65
C GLY A 116 -16.80 15.15 7.78
N ARG A 117 -17.55 14.06 7.84
CA ARG A 117 -17.44 13.08 8.93
C ARG A 117 -16.01 12.59 9.00
N ALA A 118 -15.33 12.83 10.11
CA ALA A 118 -13.89 12.51 10.29
C ALA A 118 -13.57 11.02 10.07
N TRP A 119 -14.56 10.13 10.26
CA TRP A 119 -14.43 8.70 10.03
C TRP A 119 -14.57 8.26 8.56
N ALA A 120 -15.15 9.12 7.70
CA ALA A 120 -15.45 8.76 6.32
C ALA A 120 -14.21 8.27 5.51
N PRO A 121 -13.05 8.92 5.59
CA PRO A 121 -11.85 8.40 4.91
C PRO A 121 -11.45 7.01 5.40
N CYS A 122 -11.52 6.76 6.71
CA CYS A 122 -11.15 5.46 7.27
C CYS A 122 -12.06 4.34 6.75
N VAL A 123 -13.39 4.60 6.71
CA VAL A 123 -14.35 3.63 6.19
C VAL A 123 -14.14 3.40 4.69
N ALA A 124 -13.95 4.46 3.90
CA ALA A 124 -13.69 4.32 2.47
C ALA A 124 -12.42 3.50 2.19
N ILE A 125 -11.34 3.76 2.94
CA ILE A 125 -10.08 3.03 2.83
C ILE A 125 -10.28 1.56 3.25
N ALA A 126 -10.92 1.30 4.40
CA ALA A 126 -11.15 -0.05 4.90
C ALA A 126 -12.01 -0.87 3.94
N PHE A 127 -13.06 -0.29 3.38
CA PHE A 127 -13.92 -0.97 2.40
C PHE A 127 -13.18 -1.28 1.10
N SER A 128 -12.41 -0.31 0.57
CA SER A 128 -11.59 -0.53 -0.63
C SER A 128 -10.52 -1.61 -0.38
N ALA A 129 -9.90 -1.62 0.80
CA ALA A 129 -8.91 -2.62 1.19
C ALA A 129 -9.54 -4.01 1.35
N LEU A 130 -10.73 -4.11 1.94
CA LEU A 130 -11.45 -5.37 2.06
C LEU A 130 -11.75 -5.98 0.69
N LEU A 131 -12.27 -5.19 -0.24
CA LEU A 131 -12.53 -5.66 -1.59
C LEU A 131 -11.22 -6.04 -2.31
N PHE A 132 -10.14 -5.29 -2.09
CA PHE A 132 -8.82 -5.62 -2.63
C PHE A 132 -8.31 -6.97 -2.10
N GLY A 133 -8.53 -7.29 -0.84
CA GLY A 133 -8.24 -8.62 -0.29
C GLY A 133 -9.12 -9.72 -0.89
N VAL A 134 -10.44 -9.48 -0.94
CA VAL A 134 -11.43 -10.50 -1.39
C VAL A 134 -11.21 -10.92 -2.84
N VAL A 135 -10.82 -10.02 -3.74
CA VAL A 135 -10.62 -10.37 -5.17
C VAL A 135 -9.46 -11.35 -5.41
N HIS A 136 -8.57 -11.53 -4.44
CA HIS A 136 -7.51 -12.53 -4.54
C HIS A 136 -8.01 -13.97 -4.38
N MET A 137 -9.25 -14.17 -3.90
CA MET A 137 -9.92 -15.48 -3.78
C MET A 137 -9.13 -16.53 -3.00
N ASN A 138 -8.16 -16.13 -2.22
CA ASN A 138 -7.26 -16.96 -1.43
C ASN A 138 -7.05 -16.30 -0.07
N TRP A 139 -7.11 -17.07 1.02
CA TRP A 139 -7.04 -16.51 2.38
C TRP A 139 -5.72 -15.80 2.67
N ALA A 140 -4.59 -16.43 2.32
CA ALA A 140 -3.27 -15.85 2.57
C ALA A 140 -3.05 -14.56 1.77
N GLN A 141 -3.27 -14.61 0.45
CA GLN A 141 -3.16 -13.43 -0.41
C GLN A 141 -4.22 -12.38 -0.07
N GLY A 142 -5.44 -12.80 0.31
CA GLY A 142 -6.52 -11.91 0.72
C GLY A 142 -6.19 -11.14 1.99
N PHE A 143 -5.62 -11.80 3.01
CA PHE A 143 -5.17 -11.15 4.23
C PHE A 143 -4.04 -10.15 3.94
N HIS A 144 -3.02 -10.57 3.17
CA HIS A 144 -1.95 -9.68 2.71
C HIS A 144 -2.53 -8.49 1.94
N GLY A 145 -3.38 -8.76 0.95
CA GLY A 145 -4.04 -7.74 0.13
C GLY A 145 -4.84 -6.75 0.98
N PHE A 146 -5.56 -7.23 2.00
CA PHE A 146 -6.28 -6.34 2.91
C PHE A 146 -5.34 -5.38 3.66
N ILE A 147 -4.26 -5.88 4.28
CA ILE A 147 -3.31 -5.04 5.01
C ILE A 147 -2.59 -4.08 4.06
N MET A 148 -2.10 -4.58 2.92
CA MET A 148 -1.53 -3.74 1.86
C MET A 148 -2.56 -2.72 1.37
N GLY A 149 -3.80 -3.13 1.18
CA GLY A 149 -4.90 -2.27 0.78
C GLY A 149 -5.12 -1.07 1.70
N LEU A 150 -5.01 -1.28 3.00
CA LEU A 150 -5.07 -0.20 4.00
C LEU A 150 -3.92 0.79 3.83
N LEU A 151 -2.69 0.30 3.69
CA LEU A 151 -1.50 1.14 3.49
C LEU A 151 -1.59 1.94 2.18
N LEU A 152 -1.90 1.27 1.07
CA LEU A 152 -2.01 1.88 -0.25
C LEU A 152 -3.15 2.90 -0.31
N GLY A 153 -4.30 2.59 0.31
CA GLY A 153 -5.43 3.51 0.44
C GLY A 153 -5.09 4.73 1.30
N TRP A 154 -4.36 4.54 2.39
CA TRP A 154 -3.87 5.63 3.23
C TRP A 154 -2.89 6.53 2.46
N LEU A 155 -1.94 5.96 1.72
CA LEU A 155 -1.00 6.72 0.88
C LEU A 155 -1.75 7.53 -0.18
N TYR A 156 -2.72 6.93 -0.85
CA TYR A 156 -3.56 7.61 -1.83
C TYR A 156 -4.35 8.77 -1.20
N TYR A 157 -5.00 8.52 -0.07
CA TYR A 157 -5.74 9.57 0.66
C TYR A 157 -4.83 10.73 1.07
N ARG A 158 -3.60 10.45 1.52
CA ARG A 158 -2.64 11.46 1.96
C ARG A 158 -2.06 12.28 0.82
N THR A 159 -1.78 11.66 -0.30
CA THR A 159 -1.03 12.27 -1.41
C THR A 159 -1.91 12.72 -2.57
N GLY A 160 -3.10 12.14 -2.73
CA GLY A 160 -3.96 12.33 -3.90
C GLY A 160 -3.36 11.75 -5.18
N SER A 161 -2.33 10.91 -5.08
CA SER A 161 -1.62 10.31 -6.19
C SER A 161 -1.55 8.79 -6.05
N MET A 162 -1.67 8.06 -7.14
CA MET A 162 -1.50 6.61 -7.18
C MET A 162 -0.02 6.19 -7.16
N MET A 163 0.91 7.09 -7.52
CA MET A 163 2.33 6.76 -7.67
C MET A 163 2.97 6.17 -6.40
N PRO A 164 2.75 6.70 -5.19
CA PRO A 164 3.24 6.07 -3.96
C PRO A 164 2.74 4.64 -3.79
N GLY A 165 1.45 4.40 -4.08
CA GLY A 165 0.85 3.07 -4.04
C GLY A 165 1.48 2.13 -5.06
N ILE A 166 1.61 2.56 -6.31
CA ILE A 166 2.26 1.78 -7.37
C ILE A 166 3.69 1.37 -6.97
N ILE A 167 4.48 2.28 -6.39
CA ILE A 167 5.85 1.97 -5.95
C ILE A 167 5.86 0.95 -4.83
N VAL A 168 5.03 1.13 -3.80
CA VAL A 168 4.92 0.17 -2.68
C VAL A 168 4.54 -1.21 -3.19
N HIS A 169 3.50 -1.28 -4.02
CA HIS A 169 2.98 -2.53 -4.56
C HIS A 169 4.00 -3.21 -5.51
N TRP A 170 4.62 -2.43 -6.40
CA TRP A 170 5.67 -2.91 -7.28
C TRP A 170 6.87 -3.48 -6.51
N VAL A 171 7.38 -2.78 -5.50
CA VAL A 171 8.50 -3.26 -4.67
C VAL A 171 8.12 -4.55 -3.95
N ASN A 172 6.92 -4.62 -3.37
CA ASN A 172 6.43 -5.83 -2.71
C ASN A 172 6.43 -7.04 -3.66
N ASN A 173 5.80 -6.90 -4.82
CA ASN A 173 5.72 -8.00 -5.79
C ASN A 173 7.08 -8.34 -6.41
N THR A 174 7.95 -7.34 -6.57
CA THR A 174 9.33 -7.56 -7.04
C THR A 174 10.12 -8.39 -6.04
N VAL A 175 10.03 -8.08 -4.75
CA VAL A 175 10.72 -8.86 -3.72
C VAL A 175 10.17 -10.29 -3.67
N ALA A 176 8.84 -10.46 -3.67
CA ALA A 176 8.22 -11.78 -3.71
C ALA A 176 8.71 -12.61 -4.92
N TYR A 177 8.77 -12.00 -6.11
CA TYR A 177 9.30 -12.64 -7.31
C TYR A 177 10.78 -13.02 -7.18
N LEU A 178 11.61 -12.12 -6.65
CA LEU A 178 13.04 -12.38 -6.44
C LEU A 178 13.25 -13.50 -5.41
N MET A 179 12.50 -13.51 -4.33
CA MET A 179 12.54 -14.58 -3.33
C MET A 179 12.24 -15.93 -3.98
N PHE A 180 11.15 -16.01 -4.77
CA PHE A 180 10.79 -17.22 -5.51
C PHE A 180 11.90 -17.70 -6.46
N LYS A 181 12.53 -16.77 -7.20
CA LYS A 181 13.57 -17.12 -8.20
C LYS A 181 14.91 -17.46 -7.59
N LEU A 182 15.34 -16.76 -6.55
CA LEU A 182 16.68 -16.85 -5.98
C LEU A 182 16.75 -17.85 -4.83
N LEU A 183 15.63 -18.12 -4.16
CA LEU A 183 15.54 -18.95 -2.97
C LEU A 183 14.43 -20.01 -3.10
N PRO A 184 14.47 -20.86 -4.15
CA PRO A 184 13.38 -21.80 -4.46
C PRO A 184 13.12 -22.82 -3.34
N GLY A 185 14.09 -23.08 -2.46
CA GLY A 185 13.92 -23.99 -1.31
C GLY A 185 13.28 -23.35 -0.10
N MET A 186 12.96 -22.06 -0.14
CA MET A 186 12.39 -21.31 0.98
C MET A 186 10.90 -20.98 0.80
N ALA A 187 10.31 -21.38 -0.33
CA ALA A 187 8.88 -21.13 -0.58
C ALA A 187 7.97 -21.81 0.46
N ASP A 188 8.41 -22.94 1.02
CA ASP A 188 7.69 -23.71 2.04
C ASP A 188 8.41 -23.67 3.41
N GLY A 189 9.48 -22.89 3.53
CA GLY A 189 10.30 -22.76 4.73
C GLY A 189 9.74 -21.73 5.71
N GLN A 190 10.20 -21.83 6.97
CA GLN A 190 9.92 -20.82 7.99
C GLN A 190 10.90 -19.65 7.88
N LEU A 191 10.53 -18.49 8.43
CA LEU A 191 11.41 -17.31 8.46
C LEU A 191 12.77 -17.60 9.10
N ILE A 192 12.79 -18.47 10.11
CA ILE A 192 14.03 -18.89 10.80
C ILE A 192 14.99 -19.63 9.85
N ASP A 193 14.50 -20.35 8.84
CA ASP A 193 15.31 -21.08 7.86
C ASP A 193 16.11 -20.10 7.00
N PHE A 194 15.55 -18.94 6.71
CA PHE A 194 16.26 -17.82 6.06
C PHE A 194 17.50 -17.38 6.85
N PHE A 195 17.48 -17.58 8.16
CA PHE A 195 18.57 -17.25 9.07
C PHE A 195 19.34 -18.49 9.52
N HIS A 196 19.31 -19.57 8.73
CA HIS A 196 20.01 -20.84 9.01
C HIS A 196 19.70 -21.43 10.39
N GLY A 197 18.44 -21.30 10.85
CA GLY A 197 17.98 -21.79 12.13
C GLY A 197 18.41 -20.93 13.33
N SER A 198 18.99 -19.76 13.11
CA SER A 198 19.50 -18.90 14.18
C SER A 198 18.46 -17.87 14.62
N GLU A 199 17.85 -18.07 15.78
CA GLU A 199 16.93 -17.10 16.38
C GLU A 199 17.58 -15.70 16.57
N ARG A 200 18.86 -15.67 16.95
CA ARG A 200 19.59 -14.41 17.15
C ARG A 200 19.69 -13.62 15.83
N LEU A 201 20.04 -14.28 14.72
CA LEU A 201 20.12 -13.63 13.42
C LEU A 201 18.74 -13.20 12.95
N MET A 202 17.70 -14.00 13.19
CA MET A 202 16.32 -13.64 12.86
C MET A 202 15.88 -12.37 13.62
N VAL A 203 16.13 -12.31 14.95
CA VAL A 203 15.83 -11.12 15.75
C VAL A 203 16.60 -9.90 15.26
N VAL A 204 17.90 -10.04 14.94
CA VAL A 204 18.69 -8.96 14.34
C VAL A 204 18.10 -8.51 13.01
N GLY A 205 17.71 -9.45 12.15
CA GLY A 205 17.04 -9.15 10.87
C GLY A 205 15.75 -8.36 11.06
N LEU A 206 14.89 -8.78 12.00
CA LEU A 206 13.67 -8.06 12.37
C LEU A 206 13.96 -6.64 12.88
N LEU A 207 14.96 -6.49 13.75
CA LEU A 207 15.36 -5.17 14.25
C LEU A 207 15.92 -4.27 13.13
N CYS A 208 16.69 -4.83 12.21
CA CYS A 208 17.14 -4.11 11.01
C CYS A 208 15.96 -3.68 10.13
N SER A 209 14.98 -4.56 9.91
CA SER A 209 13.76 -4.21 9.17
C SER A 209 12.98 -3.09 9.85
N LEU A 210 12.79 -3.15 11.17
CA LEU A 210 12.13 -2.08 11.94
C LEU A 210 12.91 -0.76 11.89
N SER A 211 14.25 -0.81 11.86
CA SER A 211 15.10 0.37 11.74
C SER A 211 14.95 1.07 10.37
N ILE A 212 14.48 0.37 9.34
CA ILE A 212 14.12 0.92 8.04
C ILE A 212 12.66 1.36 8.02
N LEU A 213 11.76 0.51 8.53
CA LEU A 213 10.32 0.72 8.53
C LEU A 213 9.92 2.01 9.28
N VAL A 214 10.37 2.15 10.53
CA VAL A 214 9.93 3.25 11.40
C VAL A 214 10.37 4.64 10.86
N PRO A 215 11.64 4.87 10.48
CA PRO A 215 12.03 6.13 9.86
C PRO A 215 11.33 6.40 8.54
N SER A 216 11.10 5.36 7.71
CA SER A 216 10.41 5.50 6.43
C SER A 216 8.97 5.96 6.62
N LEU A 217 8.24 5.33 7.53
CA LEU A 217 6.88 5.74 7.88
C LEU A 217 6.84 7.17 8.41
N PHE A 218 7.76 7.52 9.31
CA PHE A 218 7.87 8.87 9.87
C PHE A 218 8.15 9.92 8.79
N GLN A 219 9.07 9.66 7.87
CA GLN A 219 9.36 10.55 6.74
C GLN A 219 8.17 10.73 5.81
N ILE A 220 7.43 9.65 5.51
CA ILE A 220 6.21 9.74 4.70
C ILE A 220 5.17 10.60 5.41
N ILE A 221 4.95 10.39 6.71
CA ILE A 221 4.00 11.19 7.51
C ILE A 221 4.38 12.68 7.47
N LEU A 222 5.65 13.02 7.65
CA LEU A 222 6.14 14.39 7.61
C LEU A 222 5.94 15.05 6.24
N ARG A 223 6.31 14.33 5.16
CA ARG A 223 6.28 14.84 3.78
C ARG A 223 4.86 14.93 3.19
N THR A 224 3.92 14.17 3.76
CA THR A 224 2.53 14.15 3.31
C THR A 224 1.56 14.81 4.30
N LYS A 225 2.07 15.63 5.25
CA LYS A 225 1.22 16.45 6.12
C LYS A 225 0.36 17.38 5.25
N LYS A 226 -0.95 17.32 5.46
CA LYS A 226 -1.92 18.24 4.89
C LYS A 226 -2.04 19.49 5.75
#